data_4f9c1d7ee080060a58f98efc22945497
#
_entry.id   4f9c1d7ee080060a58f98efc22945497
#
_cell.length_a   1.000
_cell.length_b   1.000
_cell.length_c   1.000
_cell.angle_alpha   90.00
_cell.angle_beta   90.00
_cell.angle_gamma   90.00
#
_symmetry.space_group_name_H-M   'P 1'
#
loop_
_entity.id
_entity.type
_entity.pdbx_description
1 polymer ?
#
loop_
_entity_poly.entity_id
_entity_poly.type
_entity_poly.pdbx_seq_one_letter_code
_entity_poly.pdbx_strand_id
1 'polypeptide(L)'
;VALVSKDDITAGDGANHDVIPEKGRYANETTCNVFRLLKACGLPVAFERQESAISFVAPKCRMLPYEVVSRREAHGSYLKRHPHLQKGQLFPRLIVEFFLKTKDKNWKGKPLVADDPLMLYAEGDTQIRLFNPAKPLPGQEPFLSLQPSEVFTEKDEWKIFPEMERLARQAFLVLEKAWQLQGRTLADFKVEFGFDTKGRLLLADVIDNDSWRVLEHGAYIDKQVYREGGALDEVMEKYRRVAEITRRFELPQQRIILWRGSESDKIEPFAEALGELRDLMTVATCSIHKEPVRAANLLNRLIQEVPDSVVIANIGRSNGAGPTLSAMSTVPVITVPASARDFPEDVWSSLRAPSSVPVMTVLEPANAVLAALQILSARNPRIYAHLRGKIEERTLNVIPL
;
A
#
# COMPACT_ATOMS: atom_id res chain seq x y z
N VAL A 1 9.92 -11.52 20.48
CA VAL A 1 11.35 -11.20 20.41
C VAL A 1 11.54 -9.70 20.33
N ALA A 2 12.69 -9.21 20.83
CA ALA A 2 13.11 -7.83 20.62
C ALA A 2 14.10 -7.78 19.44
N LEU A 3 13.83 -6.89 18.47
CA LEU A 3 14.77 -6.57 17.40
C LEU A 3 15.48 -5.26 17.77
N VAL A 4 16.82 -5.27 17.65
CA VAL A 4 17.67 -4.13 18.01
C VAL A 4 18.39 -3.63 16.76
N SER A 5 18.12 -2.39 16.38
CA SER A 5 18.81 -1.73 15.26
C SER A 5 20.21 -1.30 15.68
N LYS A 6 21.18 -1.49 14.78
CA LYS A 6 22.59 -1.17 14.99
C LYS A 6 23.03 0.06 14.19
N ASP A 7 24.12 0.64 14.59
CA ASP A 7 24.74 1.79 13.92
C ASP A 7 25.60 1.39 12.71
N ASP A 8 25.79 0.08 12.51
CA ASP A 8 26.50 -0.46 11.34
C ASP A 8 25.76 -0.16 10.03
N ILE A 9 26.50 0.20 8.98
CA ILE A 9 26.01 0.36 7.61
C ILE A 9 26.95 -0.38 6.65
N THR A 10 26.39 -1.09 5.69
CA THR A 10 27.16 -1.85 4.70
C THR A 10 26.66 -1.56 3.28
N ALA A 11 27.55 -1.65 2.28
CA ALA A 11 27.20 -1.62 0.86
C ALA A 11 28.09 -2.58 0.08
N GLY A 12 27.66 -2.93 -1.17
CA GLY A 12 28.42 -3.79 -2.06
C GLY A 12 28.69 -5.18 -1.49
N ASP A 13 27.66 -5.85 -0.98
CA ASP A 13 27.73 -7.18 -0.38
C ASP A 13 28.75 -7.25 0.79
N GLY A 14 28.81 -6.16 1.59
CA GLY A 14 29.68 -6.04 2.75
C GLY A 14 31.09 -5.55 2.44
N ALA A 15 31.41 -5.20 1.19
CA ALA A 15 32.73 -4.66 0.80
C ALA A 15 33.02 -3.30 1.47
N ASN A 16 31.98 -2.49 1.66
CA ASN A 16 32.05 -1.24 2.42
C ASN A 16 31.31 -1.44 3.74
N HIS A 17 31.95 -1.11 4.84
CA HIS A 17 31.38 -1.18 6.21
C HIS A 17 31.86 0.02 7.01
N ASP A 18 30.88 0.75 7.56
CA ASP A 18 31.11 1.88 8.44
C ASP A 18 30.17 1.80 9.65
N VAL A 19 30.46 2.60 10.68
CA VAL A 19 29.60 2.79 11.85
C VAL A 19 29.20 4.26 11.91
N ILE A 20 27.89 4.52 11.86
CA ILE A 20 27.35 5.88 11.93
C ILE A 20 26.60 6.01 13.27
N PRO A 21 27.12 6.78 14.23
CA PRO A 21 26.46 6.96 15.53
C PRO A 21 25.01 7.44 15.37
N GLU A 22 24.09 6.89 16.20
CA GLU A 22 22.65 7.15 16.18
C GLU A 22 21.88 6.66 14.93
N LYS A 23 22.53 6.08 13.91
CA LYS A 23 21.84 5.53 12.72
C LYS A 23 20.78 4.49 13.14
N GLY A 24 21.12 3.61 14.09
CA GLY A 24 20.20 2.58 14.59
C GLY A 24 18.94 3.15 15.22
N ARG A 25 19.02 4.31 15.88
CA ARG A 25 17.87 5.02 16.43
C ARG A 25 16.89 5.44 15.33
N TYR A 26 17.37 6.10 14.27
CA TYR A 26 16.51 6.58 13.19
C TYR A 26 15.98 5.44 12.32
N ALA A 27 16.77 4.39 12.10
CA ALA A 27 16.33 3.18 11.41
C ALA A 27 15.19 2.48 12.17
N ASN A 28 15.33 2.32 13.50
CA ASN A 28 14.30 1.76 14.36
C ASN A 28 13.02 2.61 14.35
N GLU A 29 13.17 3.93 14.46
CA GLU A 29 12.04 4.85 14.45
C GLU A 29 11.28 4.78 13.12
N THR A 30 12.00 4.79 12.00
CA THR A 30 11.41 4.65 10.65
C THR A 30 10.63 3.34 10.54
N THR A 31 11.24 2.21 10.90
CA THR A 31 10.59 0.88 10.89
C THR A 31 9.33 0.88 11.75
N CYS A 32 9.38 1.43 12.97
CA CYS A 32 8.22 1.49 13.85
C CYS A 32 7.07 2.33 13.27
N ASN A 33 7.38 3.48 12.66
CA ASN A 33 6.38 4.35 12.03
C ASN A 33 5.72 3.66 10.83
N VAL A 34 6.52 3.03 9.99
CA VAL A 34 6.05 2.26 8.82
C VAL A 34 5.14 1.11 9.24
N PHE A 35 5.56 0.31 10.21
CA PHE A 35 4.76 -0.83 10.67
C PHE A 35 3.47 -0.41 11.38
N ARG A 36 3.47 0.71 12.12
CA ARG A 36 2.22 1.26 12.67
C ARG A 36 1.22 1.60 11.58
N LEU A 37 1.67 2.26 10.50
CA LEU A 37 0.79 2.57 9.37
C LEU A 37 0.28 1.31 8.68
N LEU A 38 1.17 0.38 8.32
CA LEU A 38 0.79 -0.87 7.64
C LEU A 38 -0.20 -1.68 8.47
N LYS A 39 0.02 -1.78 9.80
CA LYS A 39 -0.87 -2.45 10.74
C LYS A 39 -2.23 -1.75 10.83
N ALA A 40 -2.25 -0.41 10.88
CA ALA A 40 -3.50 0.37 10.86
C ALA A 40 -4.28 0.19 9.55
N CYS A 41 -3.58 -0.05 8.44
CA CYS A 41 -4.18 -0.40 7.15
C CYS A 41 -4.64 -1.87 7.04
N GLY A 42 -4.45 -2.68 8.09
CA GLY A 42 -4.90 -4.08 8.15
C GLY A 42 -3.90 -5.10 7.59
N LEU A 43 -2.66 -4.71 7.28
CA LEU A 43 -1.66 -5.67 6.80
C LEU A 43 -1.09 -6.51 7.96
N PRO A 44 -0.83 -7.80 7.73
CA PRO A 44 -0.17 -8.68 8.70
C PRO A 44 1.32 -8.37 8.78
N VAL A 45 1.74 -7.64 9.81
CA VAL A 45 3.13 -7.24 10.04
C VAL A 45 3.69 -7.85 11.32
N ALA A 46 4.97 -8.16 11.34
CA ALA A 46 5.69 -8.67 12.52
C ALA A 46 6.09 -7.50 13.43
N PHE A 47 5.10 -6.80 13.98
CA PHE A 47 5.30 -5.65 14.87
C PHE A 47 4.24 -5.59 15.96
N GLU A 48 4.67 -5.50 17.20
CA GLU A 48 3.78 -5.29 18.34
C GLU A 48 3.83 -3.83 18.82
N ARG A 49 5.02 -3.38 19.25
CA ARG A 49 5.27 -2.04 19.78
C ARG A 49 6.73 -1.65 19.70
N GLN A 50 7.02 -0.38 19.70
CA GLN A 50 8.35 0.14 19.97
C GLN A 50 8.70 -0.07 21.44
N GLU A 51 9.89 -0.57 21.73
CA GLU A 51 10.35 -0.87 23.10
C GLU A 51 11.32 0.21 23.63
N SER A 52 12.23 0.64 22.76
CA SER A 52 13.20 1.67 23.08
C SER A 52 13.49 2.57 21.86
N ALA A 53 14.43 3.50 21.99
CA ALA A 53 14.87 4.31 20.85
C ALA A 53 15.48 3.48 19.72
N ILE A 54 16.08 2.32 20.04
CA ILE A 54 16.81 1.46 19.09
C ILE A 54 16.19 0.06 18.94
N SER A 55 15.04 -0.22 19.57
CA SER A 55 14.44 -1.55 19.52
C SER A 55 12.91 -1.56 19.44
N PHE A 56 12.38 -2.62 18.86
CA PHE A 56 10.95 -2.92 18.87
C PHE A 56 10.66 -4.39 19.16
N VAL A 57 9.47 -4.69 19.67
CA VAL A 57 8.97 -6.03 19.94
C VAL A 57 8.20 -6.54 18.76
N ALA A 58 8.49 -7.78 18.35
CA ALA A 58 7.82 -8.49 17.27
C ALA A 58 7.47 -9.92 17.68
N PRO A 59 6.45 -10.56 17.10
CA PRO A 59 6.27 -11.99 17.18
C PRO A 59 7.51 -12.70 16.62
N LYS A 60 7.89 -13.85 17.23
CA LYS A 60 8.96 -14.67 16.70
C LYS A 60 8.49 -15.31 15.39
N CYS A 61 9.24 -15.07 14.30
CA CYS A 61 8.96 -15.64 13.00
C CYS A 61 10.03 -16.64 12.57
N ARG A 62 9.59 -17.72 11.89
CA ARG A 62 10.46 -18.54 11.05
C ARG A 62 10.55 -17.82 9.70
N MET A 63 11.68 -17.18 9.45
CA MET A 63 11.90 -16.40 8.23
C MET A 63 11.95 -17.30 7.00
N LEU A 64 11.37 -16.81 5.91
CA LEU A 64 11.47 -17.42 4.59
C LEU A 64 12.73 -16.89 3.88
N PRO A 65 13.39 -17.69 3.05
CA PRO A 65 14.64 -17.31 2.41
C PRO A 65 14.39 -16.49 1.12
N TYR A 66 13.44 -15.56 1.14
CA TYR A 66 13.08 -14.78 -0.02
C TYR A 66 13.10 -13.28 0.29
N GLU A 67 13.72 -12.51 -0.60
CA GLU A 67 13.53 -11.07 -0.69
C GLU A 67 12.52 -10.78 -1.79
N VAL A 68 11.45 -10.05 -1.45
CA VAL A 68 10.41 -9.64 -2.40
C VAL A 68 10.56 -8.15 -2.69
N VAL A 69 10.86 -7.82 -3.95
CA VAL A 69 11.10 -6.44 -4.38
C VAL A 69 9.96 -5.96 -5.25
N SER A 70 9.29 -4.88 -4.82
CA SER A 70 8.26 -4.20 -5.62
C SER A 70 8.81 -2.90 -6.17
N ARG A 71 8.53 -2.61 -7.47
CA ARG A 71 9.07 -1.45 -8.17
C ARG A 71 7.97 -0.67 -8.90
N ARG A 72 7.93 0.63 -8.66
CA ARG A 72 7.16 1.60 -9.43
C ARG A 72 7.99 2.25 -10.53
N GLU A 73 9.29 2.37 -10.29
CA GLU A 73 10.22 2.99 -11.23
C GLU A 73 11.46 2.10 -11.47
N ALA A 74 12.07 2.24 -12.66
CA ALA A 74 13.30 1.54 -13.01
C ALA A 74 14.51 2.19 -12.35
N HIS A 75 15.08 1.52 -11.33
CA HIS A 75 16.27 1.96 -10.61
C HIS A 75 17.22 0.80 -10.29
N GLY A 76 18.46 1.13 -9.95
CA GLY A 76 19.46 0.21 -9.38
C GLY A 76 19.70 -1.05 -10.21
N SER A 77 19.63 -2.22 -9.59
CA SER A 77 19.88 -3.52 -10.25
C SER A 77 18.88 -3.85 -11.37
N TYR A 78 17.68 -3.26 -11.35
CA TYR A 78 16.71 -3.46 -12.42
C TYR A 78 17.22 -2.94 -13.76
N LEU A 79 17.86 -1.75 -13.76
CA LEU A 79 18.48 -1.18 -14.98
C LEU A 79 19.65 -2.01 -15.49
N LYS A 80 20.40 -2.68 -14.60
CA LYS A 80 21.47 -3.61 -15.02
C LYS A 80 20.90 -4.82 -15.77
N ARG A 81 19.75 -5.31 -15.34
CA ARG A 81 19.05 -6.42 -16.00
C ARG A 81 18.28 -6.00 -17.26
N HIS A 82 17.88 -4.74 -17.34
CA HIS A 82 17.11 -4.18 -18.44
C HIS A 82 17.79 -2.89 -18.97
N PRO A 83 18.94 -2.99 -19.64
CA PRO A 83 19.77 -1.83 -20.02
C PRO A 83 19.13 -0.91 -21.07
N HIS A 84 18.06 -1.36 -21.71
CA HIS A 84 17.27 -0.58 -22.66
C HIS A 84 16.28 0.40 -21.99
N LEU A 85 16.05 0.26 -20.68
CA LEU A 85 15.17 1.15 -19.94
C LEU A 85 15.90 2.39 -19.43
N GLN A 86 15.17 3.47 -19.28
CA GLN A 86 15.69 4.71 -18.71
C GLN A 86 15.53 4.73 -17.18
N LYS A 87 16.49 5.35 -16.49
CA LYS A 87 16.39 5.58 -15.04
C LYS A 87 15.14 6.42 -14.74
N GLY A 88 14.32 5.97 -13.77
CA GLY A 88 13.06 6.62 -13.41
C GLY A 88 11.89 6.29 -14.34
N GLN A 89 12.04 5.37 -15.29
CA GLN A 89 10.91 4.93 -16.11
C GLN A 89 9.83 4.30 -15.25
N LEU A 90 8.60 4.84 -15.34
CA LEU A 90 7.43 4.41 -14.56
C LEU A 90 6.85 3.11 -15.11
N PHE A 91 6.40 2.26 -14.20
CA PHE A 91 5.61 1.08 -14.49
C PHE A 91 4.15 1.32 -14.10
N PRO A 92 3.19 1.28 -15.06
CA PRO A 92 1.76 1.42 -14.79
C PRO A 92 1.23 0.41 -13.76
N ARG A 93 1.76 -0.81 -13.78
CA ARG A 93 1.57 -1.87 -12.80
C ARG A 93 2.88 -2.15 -12.10
N LEU A 94 2.86 -2.33 -10.78
CA LEU A 94 4.06 -2.70 -10.02
C LEU A 94 4.73 -3.96 -10.61
N ILE A 95 6.05 -3.89 -10.79
CA ILE A 95 6.87 -5.07 -11.00
C ILE A 95 7.12 -5.69 -9.62
N VAL A 96 6.94 -6.99 -9.49
CA VAL A 96 7.32 -7.73 -8.29
C VAL A 96 8.28 -8.83 -8.67
N GLU A 97 9.41 -8.90 -7.99
CA GLU A 97 10.50 -9.84 -8.23
C GLU A 97 10.82 -10.58 -6.93
N PHE A 98 11.18 -11.85 -7.06
CA PHE A 98 11.65 -12.68 -5.96
C PHE A 98 13.14 -12.94 -6.11
N PHE A 99 13.88 -12.79 -5.01
CA PHE A 99 15.28 -13.13 -4.91
C PHE A 99 15.47 -14.19 -3.84
N LEU A 100 16.31 -15.16 -4.11
CA LEU A 100 16.69 -16.16 -3.10
C LEU A 100 17.75 -15.53 -2.18
N LYS A 101 17.42 -15.38 -0.89
CA LYS A 101 18.32 -14.79 0.10
C LYS A 101 19.46 -15.75 0.40
N THR A 102 20.67 -15.34 0.11
CA THR A 102 21.89 -16.14 0.27
C THR A 102 22.92 -15.40 1.12
N LYS A 103 24.04 -16.05 1.41
CA LYS A 103 25.13 -15.44 2.14
C LYS A 103 26.47 -15.97 1.62
N ASP A 104 27.42 -15.05 1.44
CA ASP A 104 28.78 -15.38 1.03
C ASP A 104 28.82 -16.20 -0.29
N LYS A 105 27.93 -15.85 -1.24
CA LYS A 105 27.74 -16.58 -2.51
C LYS A 105 27.62 -18.09 -2.31
N ASN A 106 26.81 -18.48 -1.34
CA ASN A 106 26.61 -19.90 -1.03
C ASN A 106 25.14 -20.19 -0.74
N TRP A 107 24.64 -21.30 -1.24
CA TRP A 107 23.36 -21.87 -0.91
C TRP A 107 23.49 -23.33 -0.50
N LYS A 108 23.34 -23.59 0.82
CA LYS A 108 23.39 -24.95 1.39
C LYS A 108 24.62 -25.76 0.90
N GLY A 109 25.80 -25.12 0.85
CA GLY A 109 27.04 -25.73 0.40
C GLY A 109 27.32 -25.65 -1.10
N LYS A 110 26.39 -25.13 -1.91
CA LYS A 110 26.59 -24.89 -3.34
C LYS A 110 27.13 -23.47 -3.57
N PRO A 111 28.29 -23.31 -4.24
CA PRO A 111 28.82 -22.00 -4.56
C PRO A 111 27.96 -21.32 -5.64
N LEU A 112 27.74 -20.02 -5.48
CA LEU A 112 26.97 -19.18 -6.38
C LEU A 112 27.87 -18.13 -7.05
N VAL A 113 27.47 -17.64 -8.23
CA VAL A 113 28.16 -16.55 -8.95
C VAL A 113 27.85 -15.17 -8.35
N ALA A 114 26.71 -15.04 -7.68
CA ALA A 114 26.26 -13.80 -7.05
C ALA A 114 25.46 -14.12 -5.78
N ASP A 115 25.48 -13.22 -4.79
CA ASP A 115 24.52 -13.26 -3.69
C ASP A 115 23.16 -12.80 -4.16
N ASP A 116 22.14 -13.21 -3.42
CA ASP A 116 20.74 -12.87 -3.62
C ASP A 116 20.31 -12.91 -5.10
N PRO A 117 20.49 -14.08 -5.78
CA PRO A 117 20.16 -14.22 -7.19
C PRO A 117 18.67 -14.01 -7.44
N LEU A 118 18.36 -13.42 -8.63
CA LEU A 118 16.98 -13.37 -9.10
C LEU A 118 16.46 -14.79 -9.28
N MET A 119 15.33 -15.07 -8.65
CA MET A 119 14.69 -16.38 -8.65
C MET A 119 13.47 -16.37 -9.57
N LEU A 120 13.44 -17.24 -10.56
CA LEU A 120 12.27 -17.48 -11.39
C LEU A 120 11.72 -18.88 -11.13
N TYR A 121 10.46 -18.93 -10.76
CA TYR A 121 9.67 -20.13 -10.55
C TYR A 121 8.18 -19.85 -10.79
N ALA A 122 7.52 -20.69 -11.55
CA ALA A 122 6.08 -20.64 -11.76
C ALA A 122 5.45 -21.97 -11.37
N GLU A 123 4.14 -21.96 -11.15
CA GLU A 123 3.38 -23.20 -10.92
C GLU A 123 3.57 -24.17 -12.09
N GLY A 124 3.95 -25.41 -11.77
CA GLY A 124 4.24 -26.43 -12.78
C GLY A 124 5.69 -26.47 -13.27
N ASP A 125 6.53 -25.51 -12.89
CA ASP A 125 7.96 -25.57 -13.17
C ASP A 125 8.59 -26.75 -12.37
N THR A 126 9.44 -27.51 -13.04
CA THR A 126 10.18 -28.62 -12.41
C THR A 126 11.42 -28.15 -11.70
N GLN A 127 11.88 -26.92 -11.94
CA GLN A 127 13.12 -26.35 -11.42
C GLN A 127 12.93 -24.87 -11.07
N ILE A 128 13.61 -24.44 -10.02
CA ILE A 128 13.80 -23.04 -9.65
C ILE A 128 15.07 -22.56 -10.37
N ARG A 129 14.93 -21.53 -11.20
CA ARG A 129 16.03 -20.99 -12.02
C ARG A 129 16.60 -19.73 -11.36
N LEU A 130 17.92 -19.69 -11.19
CA LEU A 130 18.66 -18.59 -10.56
C LEU A 130 19.49 -17.82 -11.59
N PHE A 131 19.30 -16.50 -11.60
CA PHE A 131 19.96 -15.59 -12.53
C PHE A 131 20.83 -14.57 -11.81
N ASN A 132 21.93 -14.15 -12.43
CA ASN A 132 22.77 -13.11 -11.87
C ASN A 132 22.07 -11.73 -11.94
N PRO A 133 21.76 -11.09 -10.80
CA PRO A 133 21.03 -9.83 -10.80
C PRO A 133 21.82 -8.65 -11.33
N ALA A 134 23.14 -8.79 -11.54
CA ALA A 134 24.01 -7.74 -12.04
C ALA A 134 24.23 -7.78 -13.56
N LYS A 135 23.67 -8.78 -14.27
CA LYS A 135 23.80 -8.94 -15.73
C LYS A 135 22.47 -8.70 -16.44
N PRO A 136 22.48 -8.30 -17.72
CA PRO A 136 21.27 -8.23 -18.54
C PRO A 136 20.50 -9.55 -18.52
N LEU A 137 19.19 -9.50 -18.33
CA LEU A 137 18.33 -10.68 -18.28
C LEU A 137 18.03 -11.25 -19.67
N PRO A 138 17.79 -10.43 -20.72
CA PRO A 138 17.63 -10.93 -22.07
C PRO A 138 18.88 -11.69 -22.54
N GLY A 139 18.67 -12.96 -22.94
CA GLY A 139 19.77 -13.84 -23.37
C GLY A 139 20.65 -14.39 -22.24
N GLN A 140 20.33 -14.13 -20.99
CA GLN A 140 21.03 -14.74 -19.87
C GLN A 140 20.45 -16.14 -19.59
N GLU A 141 21.32 -17.16 -19.63
CA GLU A 141 20.96 -18.49 -19.13
C GLU A 141 21.03 -18.52 -17.58
N PRO A 142 20.18 -19.31 -16.91
CA PRO A 142 20.29 -19.49 -15.46
C PRO A 142 21.67 -20.09 -15.12
N PHE A 143 22.36 -19.46 -14.20
CA PHE A 143 23.67 -20.01 -13.76
C PHE A 143 23.53 -21.23 -12.87
N LEU A 144 22.35 -21.42 -12.27
CA LEU A 144 22.02 -22.58 -11.46
C LEU A 144 20.51 -22.86 -11.54
N SER A 145 20.17 -24.14 -11.66
CA SER A 145 18.80 -24.62 -11.55
C SER A 145 18.73 -25.60 -10.38
N LEU A 146 17.77 -25.40 -9.49
CA LEU A 146 17.57 -26.18 -8.27
C LEU A 146 16.24 -26.91 -8.33
N GLN A 147 16.17 -28.10 -7.73
CA GLN A 147 14.89 -28.74 -7.51
C GLN A 147 14.11 -27.95 -6.43
N PRO A 148 12.78 -27.86 -6.50
CA PRO A 148 11.98 -27.23 -5.44
C PRO A 148 12.33 -27.73 -4.04
N SER A 149 12.59 -29.02 -3.86
CA SER A 149 13.00 -29.62 -2.59
C SER A 149 14.34 -29.13 -2.02
N GLU A 150 15.19 -28.53 -2.84
CA GLU A 150 16.47 -27.95 -2.40
C GLU A 150 16.30 -26.52 -1.85
N VAL A 151 15.22 -25.84 -2.23
CA VAL A 151 14.91 -24.47 -1.80
C VAL A 151 13.81 -24.48 -0.76
N PHE A 152 12.68 -25.10 -1.07
CA PHE A 152 11.51 -25.15 -0.22
C PHE A 152 11.76 -25.96 1.06
N THR A 153 11.22 -25.47 2.16
CA THR A 153 11.21 -26.20 3.44
C THR A 153 10.01 -27.13 3.56
N GLU A 154 8.93 -26.82 2.81
CA GLU A 154 7.68 -27.58 2.78
C GLU A 154 7.30 -27.89 1.33
N LYS A 155 6.68 -29.06 1.10
CA LYS A 155 6.36 -29.55 -0.26
C LYS A 155 5.59 -28.54 -1.12
N ASP A 156 4.69 -27.77 -0.50
CA ASP A 156 3.78 -26.84 -1.20
C ASP A 156 4.10 -25.38 -0.92
N GLU A 157 5.35 -25.05 -0.56
CA GLU A 157 5.76 -23.69 -0.20
C GLU A 157 5.52 -22.68 -1.33
N TRP A 158 5.53 -23.11 -2.59
CA TRP A 158 5.21 -22.26 -3.73
C TRP A 158 3.79 -21.65 -3.67
N LYS A 159 2.84 -22.29 -2.97
CA LYS A 159 1.47 -21.79 -2.81
C LYS A 159 1.39 -20.47 -2.04
N ILE A 160 2.46 -20.10 -1.31
CA ILE A 160 2.50 -18.83 -0.58
C ILE A 160 3.03 -17.66 -1.43
N PHE A 161 3.64 -17.90 -2.59
CA PHE A 161 4.19 -16.83 -3.44
C PHE A 161 3.13 -15.83 -3.90
N PRO A 162 1.93 -16.25 -4.38
CA PRO A 162 0.87 -15.31 -4.70
C PRO A 162 0.45 -14.43 -3.50
N GLU A 163 0.45 -14.99 -2.29
CA GLU A 163 0.11 -14.24 -1.08
C GLU A 163 1.22 -13.27 -0.67
N MET A 164 2.50 -13.68 -0.76
CA MET A 164 3.63 -12.77 -0.55
C MET A 164 3.61 -11.63 -1.58
N GLU A 165 3.36 -11.93 -2.86
CA GLU A 165 3.21 -10.92 -3.90
C GLU A 165 2.06 -9.95 -3.59
N ARG A 166 0.90 -10.46 -3.23
CA ARG A 166 -0.27 -9.66 -2.87
C ARG A 166 0.02 -8.72 -1.70
N LEU A 167 0.63 -9.24 -0.63
CA LEU A 167 0.99 -8.46 0.55
C LEU A 167 2.08 -7.42 0.25
N ALA A 168 3.10 -7.78 -0.54
CA ALA A 168 4.14 -6.84 -0.97
C ALA A 168 3.54 -5.70 -1.81
N ARG A 169 2.65 -6.00 -2.77
CA ARG A 169 1.92 -4.98 -3.55
C ARG A 169 1.10 -4.05 -2.67
N GLN A 170 0.31 -4.61 -1.75
CA GLN A 170 -0.49 -3.80 -0.83
C GLN A 170 0.37 -2.90 0.06
N ALA A 171 1.43 -3.45 0.66
CA ALA A 171 2.35 -2.68 1.49
C ALA A 171 3.02 -1.56 0.68
N PHE A 172 3.47 -1.85 -0.53
CA PHE A 172 4.04 -0.83 -1.42
C PHE A 172 3.04 0.29 -1.70
N LEU A 173 1.80 -0.03 -2.10
CA LEU A 173 0.79 0.96 -2.46
C LEU A 173 0.38 1.84 -1.26
N VAL A 174 0.30 1.27 -0.06
CA VAL A 174 0.09 2.05 1.17
C VAL A 174 1.24 3.04 1.38
N LEU A 175 2.48 2.57 1.27
CA LEU A 175 3.67 3.41 1.47
C LEU A 175 3.87 4.41 0.33
N GLU A 176 3.58 4.04 -0.92
CA GLU A 176 3.58 4.94 -2.08
C GLU A 176 2.70 6.17 -1.81
N LYS A 177 1.47 5.92 -1.31
CA LYS A 177 0.56 7.02 -0.96
C LYS A 177 1.04 7.81 0.25
N ALA A 178 1.55 7.15 1.28
CA ALA A 178 2.08 7.83 2.45
C ALA A 178 3.25 8.76 2.10
N TRP A 179 4.18 8.32 1.27
CA TRP A 179 5.27 9.14 0.74
C TRP A 179 4.76 10.27 -0.15
N GLN A 180 3.81 9.99 -1.05
CA GLN A 180 3.19 11.01 -1.92
C GLN A 180 2.56 12.15 -1.12
N LEU A 181 1.88 11.82 -0.01
CA LEU A 181 1.28 12.83 0.89
C LEU A 181 2.34 13.72 1.56
N GLN A 182 3.57 13.28 1.63
CA GLN A 182 4.71 14.06 2.11
C GLN A 182 5.50 14.72 0.97
N GLY A 183 5.02 14.67 -0.29
CA GLY A 183 5.68 15.26 -1.45
C GLY A 183 6.92 14.48 -1.92
N ARG A 184 6.99 13.16 -1.69
CA ARG A 184 8.11 12.27 -2.05
C ARG A 184 7.61 11.13 -2.92
N THR A 185 8.53 10.51 -3.65
CA THR A 185 8.26 9.36 -4.52
C THR A 185 8.93 8.13 -3.95
N LEU A 186 8.16 7.06 -3.74
CA LEU A 186 8.67 5.73 -3.46
C LEU A 186 8.91 5.01 -4.80
N ALA A 187 10.16 4.81 -5.18
CA ALA A 187 10.51 4.20 -6.46
C ALA A 187 10.47 2.66 -6.42
N ASP A 188 11.06 2.08 -5.40
CA ASP A 188 11.02 0.64 -5.12
C ASP A 188 11.21 0.36 -3.63
N PHE A 189 10.87 -0.86 -3.21
CA PHE A 189 11.19 -1.34 -1.88
C PHE A 189 11.39 -2.86 -1.87
N LYS A 190 12.09 -3.32 -0.85
CA LYS A 190 12.34 -4.73 -0.55
C LYS A 190 11.70 -5.10 0.78
N VAL A 191 11.05 -6.24 0.83
CA VAL A 191 10.46 -6.80 2.07
C VAL A 191 10.76 -8.29 2.18
N GLU A 192 10.73 -8.77 3.41
CA GLU A 192 10.90 -10.18 3.75
C GLU A 192 9.67 -10.69 4.50
N PHE A 193 9.49 -12.00 4.51
CA PHE A 193 8.34 -12.64 5.12
C PHE A 193 8.76 -13.76 6.05
N GLY A 194 7.90 -14.05 7.02
CA GLY A 194 8.08 -15.20 7.91
C GLY A 194 6.76 -15.69 8.47
N PHE A 195 6.74 -16.92 8.93
CA PHE A 195 5.61 -17.51 9.66
C PHE A 195 5.76 -17.30 11.15
N ASP A 196 4.75 -16.76 11.81
CA ASP A 196 4.69 -16.71 13.26
C ASP A 196 4.42 -18.11 13.87
N THR A 197 4.40 -18.19 15.20
CA THR A 197 4.14 -19.45 15.92
C THR A 197 2.71 -20.00 15.74
N LYS A 198 1.81 -19.21 15.15
CA LYS A 198 0.44 -19.61 14.81
C LYS A 198 0.29 -19.99 13.33
N GLY A 199 1.38 -20.02 12.57
CA GLY A 199 1.37 -20.31 11.14
C GLY A 199 0.84 -19.18 10.25
N ARG A 200 0.76 -17.95 10.75
CA ARG A 200 0.34 -16.79 9.94
C ARG A 200 1.53 -16.21 9.21
N LEU A 201 1.37 -15.97 7.91
CA LEU A 201 2.36 -15.26 7.11
C LEU A 201 2.36 -13.78 7.49
N LEU A 202 3.50 -13.25 7.89
CA LEU A 202 3.70 -11.86 8.28
C LEU A 202 4.77 -11.22 7.41
N LEU A 203 4.57 -9.95 7.06
CA LEU A 203 5.63 -9.08 6.58
C LEU A 203 6.55 -8.81 7.77
N ALA A 204 7.80 -9.21 7.65
CA ALA A 204 8.77 -9.27 8.74
C ALA A 204 10.06 -8.53 8.36
N ASP A 205 11.10 -8.68 9.19
CA ASP A 205 12.35 -7.90 9.14
C ASP A 205 12.10 -6.40 9.37
N VAL A 206 12.94 -5.51 8.86
CA VAL A 206 12.82 -4.06 9.02
C VAL A 206 12.46 -3.39 7.69
N ILE A 207 11.78 -2.26 7.77
CA ILE A 207 11.57 -1.37 6.62
C ILE A 207 12.09 0.01 6.99
N ASP A 208 13.29 0.31 6.52
CA ASP A 208 14.00 1.57 6.76
C ASP A 208 14.74 2.04 5.49
N ASN A 209 15.71 2.93 5.64
CA ASN A 209 16.50 3.47 4.54
C ASN A 209 17.26 2.41 3.72
N ASP A 210 17.45 1.22 4.27
CA ASP A 210 18.11 0.10 3.59
C ASP A 210 17.17 -0.67 2.68
N SER A 211 15.85 -0.55 2.94
CA SER A 211 14.81 -1.38 2.33
C SER A 211 14.16 -0.76 1.09
N TRP A 212 14.39 0.52 0.81
CA TRP A 212 13.70 1.25 -0.27
C TRP A 212 14.59 2.24 -1.00
N ARG A 213 14.04 2.79 -2.11
CA ARG A 213 14.49 4.04 -2.74
C ARG A 213 13.38 5.05 -2.69
N VAL A 214 13.66 6.17 -2.02
CA VAL A 214 12.76 7.31 -1.90
C VAL A 214 13.43 8.55 -2.46
N LEU A 215 12.69 9.30 -3.28
CA LEU A 215 13.18 10.52 -3.93
C LEU A 215 12.45 11.74 -3.40
N GLU A 216 13.20 12.79 -3.12
CA GLU A 216 12.74 14.15 -2.87
C GLU A 216 13.29 15.04 -3.99
N HIS A 217 12.41 15.65 -4.78
CA HIS A 217 12.81 16.45 -5.96
C HIS A 217 13.78 15.75 -6.91
N GLY A 218 13.61 14.43 -7.11
CA GLY A 218 14.45 13.62 -7.98
C GLY A 218 15.78 13.15 -7.37
N ALA A 219 16.12 13.58 -6.16
CA ALA A 219 17.32 13.13 -5.44
C ALA A 219 16.97 12.06 -4.40
N TYR A 220 17.84 11.06 -4.21
CA TYR A 220 17.65 10.03 -3.17
C TYR A 220 17.81 10.60 -1.77
N ILE A 221 16.92 10.18 -0.86
CA ILE A 221 16.97 10.51 0.56
C ILE A 221 17.14 9.26 1.45
N ASP A 222 17.56 8.15 0.85
CA ASP A 222 17.77 6.84 1.48
C ASP A 222 19.25 6.41 1.41
N LYS A 223 19.53 5.14 1.71
CA LYS A 223 20.88 4.56 1.68
C LYS A 223 21.57 4.62 0.30
N GLN A 224 20.87 4.96 -0.77
CA GLN A 224 21.48 5.09 -2.09
C GLN A 224 22.61 6.14 -2.08
N VAL A 225 22.49 7.19 -1.26
CA VAL A 225 23.54 8.18 -1.06
C VAL A 225 24.84 7.53 -0.55
N TYR A 226 24.76 6.60 0.41
CA TYR A 226 25.93 5.83 0.87
C TYR A 226 26.49 4.90 -0.23
N ARG A 227 25.62 4.23 -0.99
CA ARG A 227 26.03 3.37 -2.11
C ARG A 227 26.77 4.13 -3.23
N GLU A 228 26.47 5.42 -3.37
CA GLU A 228 27.10 6.33 -4.34
C GLU A 228 28.33 7.05 -3.77
N GLY A 229 28.76 6.73 -2.55
CA GLY A 229 29.98 7.26 -1.93
C GLY A 229 29.80 8.61 -1.23
N GLY A 230 28.57 8.96 -0.84
CA GLY A 230 28.29 10.17 -0.04
C GLY A 230 28.99 10.15 1.32
N ALA A 231 29.27 11.34 1.86
CA ALA A 231 29.87 11.49 3.19
C ALA A 231 28.96 10.93 4.28
N LEU A 232 29.54 10.35 5.36
CA LEU A 232 28.77 9.70 6.44
C LEU A 232 27.82 10.67 7.14
N ASP A 233 28.20 11.95 7.31
CA ASP A 233 27.32 12.98 7.89
C ASP A 233 26.10 13.25 6.99
N GLU A 234 26.27 13.26 5.68
CA GLU A 234 25.16 13.38 4.72
C GLU A 234 24.23 12.16 4.81
N VAL A 235 24.80 10.97 4.86
CA VAL A 235 24.04 9.72 5.01
C VAL A 235 23.22 9.76 6.30
N MET A 236 23.83 10.16 7.43
CA MET A 236 23.16 10.32 8.71
C MET A 236 21.99 11.32 8.64
N GLU A 237 22.18 12.45 7.97
CA GLU A 237 21.12 13.44 7.76
C GLU A 237 19.94 12.84 6.98
N LYS A 238 20.18 11.95 6.00
CA LYS A 238 19.12 11.25 5.28
C LYS A 238 18.32 10.30 6.20
N TYR A 239 19.01 9.54 7.08
CA TYR A 239 18.31 8.69 8.05
C TYR A 239 17.43 9.52 8.99
N ARG A 240 17.95 10.63 9.52
CA ARG A 240 17.20 11.57 10.36
C ARG A 240 15.99 12.13 9.59
N ARG A 241 16.20 12.60 8.37
CA ARG A 241 15.17 13.18 7.50
C ARG A 241 14.03 12.19 7.21
N VAL A 242 14.36 10.95 6.88
CA VAL A 242 13.38 9.91 6.64
C VAL A 242 12.58 9.58 7.90
N ALA A 243 13.23 9.46 9.06
CA ALA A 243 12.55 9.24 10.33
C ALA A 243 11.55 10.38 10.65
N GLU A 244 11.97 11.65 10.48
CA GLU A 244 11.11 12.83 10.68
C GLU A 244 9.88 12.84 9.75
N ILE A 245 10.05 12.43 8.49
CA ILE A 245 8.95 12.36 7.53
C ILE A 245 7.98 11.23 7.90
N THR A 246 8.50 10.06 8.24
CA THR A 246 7.69 8.88 8.56
C THR A 246 6.89 9.03 9.86
N ARG A 247 7.26 9.95 10.77
CA ARG A 247 6.43 10.34 11.94
C ARG A 247 5.05 10.85 11.55
N ARG A 248 4.90 11.37 10.32
CA ARG A 248 3.64 11.89 9.78
C ARG A 248 2.83 10.84 9.03
N PHE A 249 3.32 9.60 9.00
CA PHE A 249 2.59 8.49 8.39
C PHE A 249 1.43 8.09 9.29
N GLU A 250 0.23 8.41 8.85
CA GLU A 250 -0.99 8.13 9.61
C GLU A 250 -2.12 7.65 8.70
N LEU A 251 -3.04 6.91 9.28
CA LEU A 251 -4.30 6.58 8.64
C LEU A 251 -5.34 7.60 9.13
N PRO A 252 -5.83 8.50 8.26
CA PRO A 252 -6.79 9.51 8.66
C PRO A 252 -8.12 8.88 9.07
N GLN A 253 -8.80 9.48 10.04
CA GLN A 253 -10.16 9.11 10.38
C GLN A 253 -11.10 9.64 9.31
N GLN A 254 -11.72 8.74 8.56
CA GLN A 254 -12.61 9.06 7.45
C GLN A 254 -13.90 8.23 7.52
N ARG A 255 -14.96 8.70 6.87
CA ARG A 255 -16.27 8.04 6.93
C ARG A 255 -17.08 8.23 5.64
N ILE A 256 -17.84 7.20 5.28
CA ILE A 256 -18.93 7.27 4.32
C ILE A 256 -20.24 7.26 5.10
N ILE A 257 -21.00 8.35 5.05
CA ILE A 257 -22.32 8.45 5.65
C ILE A 257 -23.34 7.96 4.60
N LEU A 258 -23.81 6.74 4.75
CA LEU A 258 -24.91 6.24 3.93
C LEU A 258 -26.23 6.74 4.50
N TRP A 259 -26.76 7.78 3.86
CA TRP A 259 -28.02 8.38 4.25
C TRP A 259 -29.18 7.72 3.52
N ARG A 260 -30.22 7.32 4.25
CA ARG A 260 -31.47 6.81 3.71
C ARG A 260 -32.67 7.53 4.31
N GLY A 261 -33.74 7.66 3.52
CA GLY A 261 -34.96 8.35 3.94
C GLY A 261 -35.83 7.52 4.87
N SER A 262 -35.76 6.19 4.75
CA SER A 262 -36.53 5.24 5.54
C SER A 262 -35.80 3.92 5.73
N GLU A 263 -36.27 3.08 6.65
CA GLU A 263 -35.73 1.71 6.87
C GLU A 263 -35.91 0.78 5.65
N SER A 264 -36.87 1.10 4.77
CA SER A 264 -37.10 0.32 3.54
C SER A 264 -36.04 0.56 2.45
N ASP A 265 -35.29 1.65 2.55
CA ASP A 265 -34.22 1.94 1.57
C ASP A 265 -33.02 1.01 1.85
N LYS A 266 -32.68 0.18 0.86
CA LYS A 266 -31.69 -0.90 0.97
C LYS A 266 -30.28 -0.35 1.18
N ILE A 267 -29.54 -0.96 2.09
CA ILE A 267 -28.11 -0.64 2.37
C ILE A 267 -27.15 -1.72 1.88
N GLU A 268 -27.65 -2.93 1.65
CA GLU A 268 -26.87 -4.11 1.31
C GLU A 268 -25.97 -3.90 0.08
N PRO A 269 -26.46 -3.31 -1.04
CA PRO A 269 -25.61 -3.12 -2.23
C PRO A 269 -24.39 -2.24 -1.97
N PHE A 270 -24.49 -1.28 -1.07
CA PHE A 270 -23.39 -0.41 -0.67
C PHE A 270 -22.38 -1.13 0.24
N ALA A 271 -22.91 -1.91 1.20
CA ALA A 271 -22.08 -2.71 2.10
C ALA A 271 -21.28 -3.79 1.35
N GLU A 272 -21.90 -4.45 0.38
CA GLU A 272 -21.25 -5.43 -0.49
C GLU A 272 -20.16 -4.77 -1.36
N ALA A 273 -20.45 -3.61 -1.93
CA ALA A 273 -19.48 -2.86 -2.74
C ALA A 273 -18.25 -2.38 -1.95
N LEU A 274 -18.43 -2.05 -0.66
CA LEU A 274 -17.33 -1.69 0.24
C LEU A 274 -16.42 -2.88 0.59
N GLY A 275 -16.97 -4.10 0.69
CA GLY A 275 -16.22 -5.29 1.04
C GLY A 275 -15.40 -5.12 2.33
N GLU A 276 -14.08 -5.24 2.24
CA GLU A 276 -13.14 -5.09 3.37
C GLU A 276 -13.07 -3.66 3.95
N LEU A 277 -13.61 -2.66 3.24
CA LEU A 277 -13.68 -1.26 3.69
C LEU A 277 -15.02 -0.91 4.34
N ARG A 278 -15.83 -1.91 4.71
CA ARG A 278 -17.17 -1.72 5.30
C ARG A 278 -17.14 -0.96 6.63
N ASP A 279 -16.05 -1.01 7.34
CA ASP A 279 -15.79 -0.26 8.57
C ASP A 279 -15.84 1.27 8.39
N LEU A 280 -15.68 1.76 7.16
CA LEU A 280 -15.84 3.18 6.83
C LEU A 280 -17.30 3.64 6.79
N MET A 281 -18.28 2.73 6.74
CA MET A 281 -19.69 3.08 6.55
C MET A 281 -20.41 3.31 7.87
N THR A 282 -21.12 4.44 7.94
CA THR A 282 -22.10 4.74 8.99
C THR A 282 -23.45 4.98 8.33
N VAL A 283 -24.50 4.28 8.79
CA VAL A 283 -25.86 4.46 8.26
C VAL A 283 -26.61 5.52 9.04
N ALA A 284 -27.19 6.49 8.33
CA ALA A 284 -28.08 7.51 8.88
C ALA A 284 -29.48 7.34 8.28
N THR A 285 -30.50 7.18 9.13
CA THR A 285 -31.90 7.08 8.68
C THR A 285 -32.68 8.28 9.15
N CYS A 286 -33.06 9.14 8.21
CA CYS A 286 -33.90 10.31 8.48
C CYS A 286 -34.50 10.85 7.19
N SER A 287 -35.83 11.05 7.17
CA SER A 287 -36.52 11.65 6.04
C SER A 287 -36.41 13.18 6.10
N ILE A 288 -35.61 13.76 5.19
CA ILE A 288 -35.48 15.22 5.14
C ILE A 288 -36.78 15.93 4.76
N HIS A 289 -37.67 15.27 4.00
CA HIS A 289 -38.97 15.84 3.65
C HIS A 289 -39.95 15.88 4.82
N LYS A 290 -39.88 14.90 5.72
CA LYS A 290 -40.78 14.78 6.88
C LYS A 290 -40.25 15.44 8.15
N GLU A 291 -38.90 15.42 8.29
CA GLU A 291 -38.19 15.84 9.51
C GLU A 291 -36.98 16.74 9.15
N PRO A 292 -37.18 17.88 8.46
CA PRO A 292 -36.04 18.66 7.90
C PRO A 292 -35.10 19.18 8.99
N VAL A 293 -35.62 19.63 10.11
CA VAL A 293 -34.81 20.13 11.24
C VAL A 293 -33.95 19.00 11.87
N ARG A 294 -34.56 17.84 12.07
CA ARG A 294 -33.85 16.66 12.59
C ARG A 294 -32.79 16.20 11.62
N ALA A 295 -33.07 16.20 10.33
CA ALA A 295 -32.11 15.83 9.29
C ALA A 295 -30.90 16.77 9.26
N ALA A 296 -31.13 18.09 9.31
CA ALA A 296 -30.06 19.08 9.38
C ALA A 296 -29.18 18.90 10.63
N ASN A 297 -29.77 18.72 11.79
CA ASN A 297 -29.05 18.48 13.05
C ASN A 297 -28.26 17.18 13.02
N LEU A 298 -28.84 16.09 12.48
CA LEU A 298 -28.16 14.79 12.36
C LEU A 298 -26.97 14.88 11.41
N LEU A 299 -27.14 15.51 10.23
CA LEU A 299 -26.06 15.68 9.26
C LEU A 299 -24.89 16.47 9.86
N ASN A 300 -25.19 17.62 10.47
CA ASN A 300 -24.18 18.47 11.11
C ASN A 300 -23.41 17.73 12.20
N ARG A 301 -24.10 16.98 13.07
CA ARG A 301 -23.46 16.18 14.12
C ARG A 301 -22.52 15.14 13.51
N LEU A 302 -22.99 14.39 12.51
CA LEU A 302 -22.17 13.37 11.87
C LEU A 302 -20.92 13.95 11.20
N ILE A 303 -21.04 15.12 10.54
CA ILE A 303 -19.90 15.80 9.93
C ILE A 303 -18.95 16.35 10.99
N GLN A 304 -19.44 16.87 12.10
CA GLN A 304 -18.60 17.37 13.20
C GLN A 304 -17.80 16.25 13.87
N GLU A 305 -18.40 15.06 14.04
CA GLU A 305 -17.72 13.88 14.60
C GLU A 305 -16.56 13.41 13.72
N VAL A 306 -16.73 13.39 12.39
CA VAL A 306 -15.70 13.03 11.41
C VAL A 306 -15.78 13.99 10.22
N PRO A 307 -15.00 15.08 10.25
CA PRO A 307 -15.07 16.11 9.20
C PRO A 307 -14.65 15.61 7.81
N ASP A 308 -13.77 14.61 7.74
CA ASP A 308 -13.34 14.00 6.48
C ASP A 308 -14.30 12.86 6.09
N SER A 309 -15.54 13.26 5.73
CA SER A 309 -16.63 12.35 5.36
C SER A 309 -17.10 12.61 3.93
N VAL A 310 -17.78 11.61 3.35
CA VAL A 310 -18.58 11.71 2.12
C VAL A 310 -19.97 11.17 2.42
N VAL A 311 -21.02 11.88 1.98
CA VAL A 311 -22.39 11.40 2.12
C VAL A 311 -22.80 10.68 0.83
N ILE A 312 -23.36 9.49 0.94
CA ILE A 312 -24.10 8.82 -0.13
C ILE A 312 -25.58 8.87 0.25
N ALA A 313 -26.37 9.67 -0.46
CA ALA A 313 -27.78 9.81 -0.23
C ALA A 313 -28.58 8.83 -1.09
N ASN A 314 -28.91 7.67 -0.51
CA ASN A 314 -29.73 6.63 -1.14
C ASN A 314 -31.21 6.88 -0.82
N ILE A 315 -31.92 7.52 -1.76
CA ILE A 315 -33.29 7.98 -1.55
C ILE A 315 -34.25 7.29 -2.51
N GLY A 316 -35.29 6.66 -1.98
CA GLY A 316 -36.26 5.89 -2.76
C GLY A 316 -37.13 6.78 -3.64
N ARG A 317 -37.98 7.60 -3.05
CA ARG A 317 -38.88 8.53 -3.77
C ARG A 317 -38.55 9.98 -3.49
N SER A 318 -38.81 10.84 -4.49
CA SER A 318 -38.51 12.25 -4.43
C SER A 318 -37.04 12.53 -4.11
N ASN A 319 -36.19 12.20 -5.08
CA ASN A 319 -34.73 12.31 -4.93
C ASN A 319 -34.21 13.76 -4.75
N GLY A 320 -35.10 14.75 -4.67
CA GLY A 320 -34.79 16.12 -4.24
C GLY A 320 -34.22 16.22 -2.82
N ALA A 321 -34.35 15.15 -2.02
CA ALA A 321 -33.68 15.03 -0.73
C ALA A 321 -32.14 15.09 -0.83
N GLY A 322 -31.55 14.49 -1.87
CA GLY A 322 -30.10 14.54 -2.11
C GLY A 322 -29.58 15.96 -2.32
N PRO A 323 -30.11 16.74 -3.26
CA PRO A 323 -29.78 18.16 -3.41
C PRO A 323 -29.98 18.99 -2.14
N THR A 324 -31.05 18.69 -1.35
CA THR A 324 -31.28 19.39 -0.10
C THR A 324 -30.21 19.08 0.94
N LEU A 325 -29.79 17.81 1.09
CA LEU A 325 -28.65 17.44 1.93
C LEU A 325 -27.38 18.14 1.47
N SER A 326 -27.14 18.19 0.16
CA SER A 326 -25.97 18.83 -0.42
C SER A 326 -25.92 20.34 -0.14
N ALA A 327 -27.05 21.01 -0.19
CA ALA A 327 -27.16 22.45 0.12
C ALA A 327 -26.82 22.77 1.59
N MET A 328 -26.95 21.80 2.49
CA MET A 328 -26.69 21.94 3.93
C MET A 328 -25.34 21.30 4.34
N SER A 329 -24.60 20.71 3.41
CA SER A 329 -23.40 19.94 3.70
C SER A 329 -22.13 20.71 3.40
N THR A 330 -21.13 20.59 4.26
CA THR A 330 -19.76 21.06 3.99
C THR A 330 -18.87 19.95 3.41
N VAL A 331 -19.39 18.72 3.28
CA VAL A 331 -18.70 17.57 2.68
C VAL A 331 -19.41 17.15 1.40
N PRO A 332 -18.73 16.43 0.49
CA PRO A 332 -19.32 15.97 -0.77
C PRO A 332 -20.56 15.10 -0.53
N VAL A 333 -21.59 15.30 -1.35
CA VAL A 333 -22.83 14.49 -1.34
C VAL A 333 -23.02 13.86 -2.71
N ILE A 334 -23.13 12.52 -2.71
CA ILE A 334 -23.41 11.69 -3.88
C ILE A 334 -24.86 11.20 -3.75
N THR A 335 -25.74 11.59 -4.66
CA THR A 335 -27.12 11.13 -4.67
C THR A 335 -27.27 9.85 -5.46
N VAL A 336 -28.01 8.90 -4.92
CA VAL A 336 -28.41 7.66 -5.58
C VAL A 336 -29.93 7.62 -5.61
N PRO A 337 -30.57 7.84 -6.79
CA PRO A 337 -32.02 7.74 -6.92
C PRO A 337 -32.43 6.26 -6.95
N ALA A 338 -32.65 5.68 -5.77
CA ALA A 338 -32.85 4.24 -5.58
C ALA A 338 -34.06 3.67 -6.34
N SER A 339 -35.07 4.48 -6.62
CA SER A 339 -36.27 4.10 -7.38
C SER A 339 -36.24 4.50 -8.84
N ALA A 340 -35.08 4.87 -9.40
CA ALA A 340 -34.97 5.36 -10.78
C ALA A 340 -35.41 4.32 -11.84
N ARG A 341 -35.37 3.02 -11.52
CA ARG A 341 -35.88 1.96 -12.42
C ARG A 341 -37.42 1.99 -12.54
N ASP A 342 -38.11 2.26 -11.42
CA ASP A 342 -39.57 2.29 -11.35
C ASP A 342 -40.12 3.68 -11.67
N PHE A 343 -39.35 4.72 -11.36
CA PHE A 343 -39.68 6.13 -11.55
C PHE A 343 -38.52 6.89 -12.20
N PRO A 344 -38.32 6.71 -13.53
CA PRO A 344 -37.18 7.32 -14.24
C PRO A 344 -37.10 8.85 -14.14
N GLU A 345 -38.27 9.49 -14.08
CA GLU A 345 -38.37 10.94 -13.99
C GLU A 345 -37.81 11.52 -12.66
N ASP A 346 -37.74 10.71 -11.63
CA ASP A 346 -37.21 11.14 -10.31
C ASP A 346 -35.72 11.48 -10.33
N VAL A 347 -34.96 10.98 -11.31
CA VAL A 347 -33.55 11.32 -11.55
C VAL A 347 -33.38 12.83 -11.78
N TRP A 348 -34.36 13.47 -12.43
CA TRP A 348 -34.29 14.89 -12.73
C TRP A 348 -34.25 15.77 -11.49
N SER A 349 -34.78 15.32 -10.36
CA SER A 349 -34.69 16.01 -9.07
C SER A 349 -33.24 16.25 -8.62
N SER A 350 -32.30 15.39 -9.02
CA SER A 350 -30.87 15.54 -8.74
C SER A 350 -30.11 16.24 -9.84
N LEU A 351 -30.53 16.07 -11.10
CA LEU A 351 -29.84 16.65 -12.26
C LEU A 351 -30.18 18.11 -12.49
N ARG A 352 -31.37 18.57 -12.04
CA ARG A 352 -31.84 19.95 -12.15
C ARG A 352 -31.73 20.74 -10.86
N ALA A 353 -30.60 20.53 -10.13
CA ALA A 353 -30.35 21.31 -8.93
C ALA A 353 -30.21 22.80 -9.26
N PRO A 354 -30.72 23.71 -8.39
CA PRO A 354 -30.54 25.16 -8.57
C PRO A 354 -29.07 25.55 -8.41
N SER A 355 -28.75 26.79 -8.83
CA SER A 355 -27.40 27.32 -8.60
C SER A 355 -27.00 27.27 -7.13
N SER A 356 -25.71 27.09 -6.87
CA SER A 356 -25.13 26.98 -5.52
C SER A 356 -25.50 25.71 -4.73
N VAL A 357 -26.01 24.68 -5.40
CA VAL A 357 -26.25 23.35 -4.82
C VAL A 357 -25.31 22.33 -5.48
N PRO A 358 -24.14 22.01 -4.87
CA PRO A 358 -23.15 21.12 -5.47
C PRO A 358 -23.51 19.65 -5.24
N VAL A 359 -24.23 19.02 -6.17
CA VAL A 359 -24.64 17.63 -6.06
C VAL A 359 -24.02 16.77 -7.16
N MET A 360 -23.57 15.59 -6.78
CA MET A 360 -23.13 14.53 -7.69
C MET A 360 -24.21 13.46 -7.76
N THR A 361 -24.56 12.99 -8.96
CA THR A 361 -25.59 11.96 -9.15
C THR A 361 -24.98 10.72 -9.75
N VAL A 362 -25.16 9.57 -9.11
CA VAL A 362 -24.68 8.26 -9.54
C VAL A 362 -25.83 7.27 -9.42
N LEU A 363 -26.13 6.55 -10.51
CA LEU A 363 -27.31 5.68 -10.53
C LEU A 363 -27.09 4.33 -9.83
N GLU A 364 -25.90 3.77 -9.97
CA GLU A 364 -25.58 2.43 -9.44
C GLU A 364 -24.90 2.54 -8.08
N PRO A 365 -25.40 1.81 -7.04
CA PRO A 365 -24.83 1.84 -5.69
C PRO A 365 -23.34 1.55 -5.62
N ALA A 366 -22.86 0.54 -6.38
CA ALA A 366 -21.44 0.17 -6.41
C ALA A 366 -20.57 1.32 -6.96
N ASN A 367 -21.06 2.02 -7.98
CA ASN A 367 -20.33 3.17 -8.54
C ASN A 367 -20.35 4.38 -7.60
N ALA A 368 -21.43 4.57 -6.82
CA ALA A 368 -21.48 5.61 -5.80
C ALA A 368 -20.46 5.36 -4.69
N VAL A 369 -20.30 4.09 -4.27
CA VAL A 369 -19.24 3.68 -3.33
C VAL A 369 -17.86 3.96 -3.92
N LEU A 370 -17.61 3.57 -5.17
CA LEU A 370 -16.33 3.85 -5.84
C LEU A 370 -16.03 5.35 -5.91
N ALA A 371 -17.02 6.18 -6.25
CA ALA A 371 -16.86 7.63 -6.27
C ALA A 371 -16.52 8.20 -4.88
N ALA A 372 -17.20 7.75 -3.84
CA ALA A 372 -16.89 8.14 -2.46
C ALA A 372 -15.47 7.69 -2.06
N LEU A 373 -15.07 6.45 -2.38
CA LEU A 373 -13.73 5.96 -2.12
C LEU A 373 -12.66 6.73 -2.88
N GLN A 374 -12.91 7.14 -4.13
CA GLN A 374 -11.99 7.98 -4.91
C GLN A 374 -11.75 9.34 -4.23
N ILE A 375 -12.81 9.98 -3.72
CA ILE A 375 -12.69 11.24 -2.99
C ILE A 375 -11.82 11.03 -1.73
N LEU A 376 -12.13 10.02 -0.94
CA LEU A 376 -11.42 9.74 0.32
C LEU A 376 -9.97 9.28 0.10
N SER A 377 -9.70 8.57 -1.00
CA SER A 377 -8.37 8.06 -1.35
C SER A 377 -7.32 9.16 -1.56
N ALA A 378 -7.76 10.39 -1.81
CA ALA A 378 -6.87 11.54 -1.98
C ALA A 378 -5.92 11.70 -0.78
N ARG A 379 -6.36 11.35 0.44
CA ARG A 379 -5.58 11.46 1.68
C ARG A 379 -5.45 10.16 2.47
N ASN A 380 -6.03 9.05 2.02
CA ASN A 380 -6.05 7.79 2.74
C ASN A 380 -5.21 6.71 2.05
N PRO A 381 -4.07 6.29 2.64
CA PRO A 381 -3.21 5.24 2.06
C PRO A 381 -3.91 3.89 1.92
N ARG A 382 -4.79 3.48 2.85
CA ARG A 382 -5.52 2.20 2.80
C ARG A 382 -6.50 2.18 1.63
N ILE A 383 -7.29 3.25 1.47
CA ILE A 383 -8.27 3.36 0.37
C ILE A 383 -7.54 3.46 -0.98
N TYR A 384 -6.48 4.26 -1.05
CA TYR A 384 -5.65 4.35 -2.25
C TYR A 384 -5.11 2.98 -2.68
N ALA A 385 -4.51 2.24 -1.75
CA ALA A 385 -3.97 0.91 -2.04
C ALA A 385 -5.04 -0.06 -2.56
N HIS A 386 -6.25 -0.05 -1.97
CA HIS A 386 -7.38 -0.84 -2.42
C HIS A 386 -7.80 -0.49 -3.87
N LEU A 387 -8.01 0.79 -4.16
CA LEU A 387 -8.42 1.22 -5.50
C LEU A 387 -7.31 1.00 -6.54
N ARG A 388 -6.07 1.38 -6.21
CA ARG A 388 -4.93 1.25 -7.11
C ARG A 388 -4.63 -0.21 -7.40
N GLY A 389 -4.71 -1.09 -6.41
CA GLY A 389 -4.56 -2.54 -6.60
C GLY A 389 -5.54 -3.08 -7.64
N LYS A 390 -6.84 -2.77 -7.52
CA LYS A 390 -7.87 -3.17 -8.50
C LYS A 390 -7.62 -2.62 -9.90
N ILE A 391 -7.08 -1.41 -10.02
CA ILE A 391 -6.70 -0.83 -11.32
C ILE A 391 -5.54 -1.63 -11.91
N GLU A 392 -4.53 -1.94 -11.11
CA GLU A 392 -3.33 -2.65 -11.58
C GLU A 392 -3.60 -4.10 -11.97
N GLU A 393 -4.59 -4.78 -11.39
CA GLU A 393 -5.03 -6.11 -11.83
C GLU A 393 -5.47 -6.14 -13.31
N ARG A 394 -5.98 -5.02 -13.83
CA ARG A 394 -6.44 -4.85 -15.22
C ARG A 394 -5.41 -4.18 -16.12
N THR A 395 -4.29 -3.75 -15.54
CA THR A 395 -3.26 -2.99 -16.26
C THR A 395 -2.13 -3.94 -16.70
N LEU A 396 -1.73 -3.87 -17.96
CA LEU A 396 -0.56 -4.57 -18.46
C LEU A 396 0.63 -3.63 -18.52
N ASN A 397 1.81 -4.11 -18.14
CA ASN A 397 3.06 -3.41 -18.38
C ASN A 397 3.51 -3.70 -19.81
N VAL A 398 3.55 -2.69 -20.65
CA VAL A 398 4.23 -2.77 -21.95
C VAL A 398 5.67 -2.34 -21.71
N ILE A 399 6.56 -3.31 -21.56
CA ILE A 399 8.01 -3.08 -21.47
C ILE A 399 8.54 -3.33 -22.87
N PRO A 400 9.09 -2.31 -23.57
CA PRO A 400 9.72 -2.53 -24.87
C PRO A 400 10.84 -3.57 -24.75
N LEU A 401 10.90 -4.48 -25.70
CA LEU A 401 11.94 -5.52 -25.78
C LEU A 401 13.32 -4.92 -26.10
#